data_6becf8bcc6ad82dd3a43672958a8ef01
#
_entry.id   6becf8bcc6ad82dd3a43672958a8ef01
#
_cell.length_a   1.000
_cell.length_b   1.000
_cell.length_c   1.000
_cell.angle_alpha   90.00
_cell.angle_beta   90.00
_cell.angle_gamma   90.00
#
_symmetry.space_group_name_H-M   'P 1'
#
loop_
_entity.id
_entity.type
_entity.pdbx_description
1 polymer ?
#
loop_
_entity_poly.entity_id
_entity_poly.type
_entity_poly.pdbx_seq_one_letter_code
_entity_poly.pdbx_strand_id
1 'polypeptide(L)'
;IRKSLVGSEMCIRDSGKALMLDGCWMTSLKDEKYYHECLVHPALSSIDEKSNVLIIGGGDGGTVRECVKYSQISKIDLVEIDEEVIKISKKFLKEIGGEAWNDKRLEIHVDDGVKWVKKTKDNFYDVIFIDCSDPSEFSNLLFSHSFYKECKRILSPRGILATQSESPESFKNIHINILKTLKNIFKVSETMYSFVPIYPSGIWSWTFASSEDLSLSKQNYDEVVKIEKGCEIWNLNFQNAAFKMMPNKIVKELDS
;
A
#
# COMPACT_ATOMS: atom_id res chain seq x y z
N ILE A 1 2.51 22.63 -7.93
CA ILE A 1 1.73 22.07 -6.79
C ILE A 1 0.30 22.51 -6.99
N ARG A 2 -0.59 21.63 -7.45
CA ARG A 2 -2.02 21.93 -7.39
C ARG A 2 -2.48 21.89 -5.94
N LYS A 3 -2.81 23.05 -5.42
CA LYS A 3 -3.49 23.26 -4.14
C LYS A 3 -5.01 23.19 -4.33
N SER A 4 -5.54 22.14 -4.88
CA SER A 4 -7.01 21.95 -4.79
C SER A 4 -7.39 20.56 -5.28
N LEU A 5 -8.21 19.88 -4.51
CA LEU A 5 -9.07 18.80 -4.93
C LEU A 5 -10.04 19.33 -6.01
N VAL A 6 -9.61 19.44 -7.24
CA VAL A 6 -10.51 19.68 -8.35
C VAL A 6 -11.17 18.35 -8.66
N GLY A 7 -12.46 18.21 -8.29
CA GLY A 7 -13.25 17.03 -8.57
C GLY A 7 -13.31 15.95 -7.49
N SER A 8 -13.04 16.29 -6.21
CA SER A 8 -13.36 15.35 -5.13
C SER A 8 -14.86 15.28 -4.89
N GLU A 9 -15.41 14.08 -4.93
CA GLU A 9 -16.81 13.82 -4.65
C GLU A 9 -16.95 12.79 -3.53
N MET A 10 -17.88 13.05 -2.60
CA MET A 10 -18.33 12.03 -1.64
C MET A 10 -19.65 11.46 -2.11
N CYS A 11 -19.66 10.16 -2.37
CA CYS A 11 -20.85 9.42 -2.77
C CYS A 11 -21.38 8.60 -1.58
N ILE A 12 -22.70 8.61 -1.38
CA ILE A 12 -23.37 7.75 -0.39
C ILE A 12 -24.26 6.80 -1.18
N ARG A 13 -23.82 5.58 -1.35
CA ARG A 13 -24.56 4.48 -1.99
C ARG A 13 -24.38 3.20 -1.19
N ASP A 14 -24.57 2.05 -1.81
CA ASP A 14 -24.48 0.72 -1.19
C ASP A 14 -23.13 0.44 -0.51
N SER A 15 -22.06 1.15 -0.91
CA SER A 15 -20.71 1.09 -0.29
C SER A 15 -20.50 2.05 0.89
N GLY A 16 -21.55 2.78 1.35
CA GLY A 16 -21.44 3.82 2.36
C GLY A 16 -20.80 5.08 1.82
N LYS A 17 -20.13 5.86 2.70
CA LYS A 17 -19.35 7.02 2.24
C LYS A 17 -18.14 6.55 1.44
N ALA A 18 -17.88 7.18 0.32
CA ALA A 18 -16.74 6.88 -0.55
C ALA A 18 -16.06 8.18 -0.99
N LEU A 19 -14.75 8.13 -1.20
CA LEU A 19 -13.93 9.20 -1.73
C LEU A 19 -13.63 8.94 -3.20
N MET A 20 -13.89 9.94 -4.02
CA MET A 20 -13.50 9.96 -5.43
C MET A 20 -12.57 11.17 -5.65
N LEU A 21 -11.45 10.95 -6.34
CA LEU A 21 -10.52 12.00 -6.75
C LEU A 21 -10.39 11.97 -8.28
N ASP A 22 -10.63 13.08 -8.93
CA ASP A 22 -10.54 13.24 -10.40
C ASP A 22 -11.30 12.14 -11.19
N GLY A 23 -12.46 11.71 -10.67
CA GLY A 23 -13.30 10.66 -11.29
C GLY A 23 -12.89 9.22 -10.98
N CYS A 24 -11.83 8.99 -10.22
CA CYS A 24 -11.38 7.68 -9.78
C CYS A 24 -11.79 7.37 -8.34
N TRP A 25 -12.30 6.17 -8.09
CA TRP A 25 -12.63 5.72 -6.75
C TRP A 25 -11.34 5.44 -5.96
N MET A 26 -11.18 6.12 -4.82
CA MET A 26 -10.03 5.93 -3.95
C MET A 26 -10.34 4.95 -2.82
N THR A 27 -11.44 5.15 -2.10
CA THR A 27 -11.78 4.34 -0.93
C THR A 27 -13.27 4.43 -0.61
N SER A 28 -13.80 3.46 0.14
CA SER A 28 -15.14 3.51 0.72
C SER A 28 -15.17 2.84 2.09
N LEU A 29 -16.09 3.25 2.96
CA LEU A 29 -16.20 2.68 4.32
C LEU A 29 -16.46 1.17 4.32
N LYS A 30 -17.13 0.64 3.30
CA LYS A 30 -17.48 -0.79 3.22
C LYS A 30 -16.37 -1.65 2.65
N ASP A 31 -15.60 -1.10 1.71
CA ASP A 31 -14.70 -1.91 0.88
C ASP A 31 -13.21 -1.68 1.18
N GLU A 32 -12.86 -0.65 1.95
CA GLU A 32 -11.48 -0.22 2.18
C GLU A 32 -10.60 -1.31 2.82
N LYS A 33 -11.19 -2.19 3.63
CA LYS A 33 -10.46 -3.28 4.29
C LYS A 33 -9.95 -4.32 3.30
N TYR A 34 -10.67 -4.54 2.19
CA TYR A 34 -10.17 -5.38 1.09
C TYR A 34 -8.84 -4.86 0.54
N TYR A 35 -8.65 -3.54 0.55
CA TYR A 35 -7.43 -2.91 0.06
C TYR A 35 -6.35 -2.84 1.15
N HIS A 36 -6.64 -2.20 2.29
CA HIS A 36 -5.63 -1.90 3.30
C HIS A 36 -5.09 -3.13 4.01
N GLU A 37 -5.95 -4.09 4.35
CA GLU A 37 -5.48 -5.33 4.97
C GLU A 37 -4.62 -6.15 4.00
N CYS A 38 -4.94 -6.15 2.70
CA CYS A 38 -4.15 -6.82 1.68
C CYS A 38 -2.82 -6.13 1.36
N LEU A 39 -2.74 -4.81 1.49
CA LEU A 39 -1.50 -4.07 1.31
C LEU A 39 -0.54 -4.27 2.50
N VAL A 40 -1.08 -4.22 3.73
CA VAL A 40 -0.25 -4.09 4.93
C VAL A 40 0.18 -5.43 5.51
N HIS A 41 -0.77 -6.33 5.75
CA HIS A 41 -0.48 -7.53 6.54
C HIS A 41 0.48 -8.51 5.87
N PRO A 42 0.46 -8.75 4.53
CA PRO A 42 1.44 -9.64 3.92
C PRO A 42 2.88 -9.16 4.08
N ALA A 43 3.12 -7.84 4.01
CA ALA A 43 4.46 -7.29 4.24
C ALA A 43 4.88 -7.43 5.71
N LEU A 44 4.05 -6.96 6.65
CA LEU A 44 4.40 -6.94 8.07
C LEU A 44 4.45 -8.33 8.71
N SER A 45 3.74 -9.32 8.16
CA SER A 45 3.84 -10.72 8.60
C SER A 45 5.11 -11.42 8.12
N SER A 46 5.73 -10.92 7.05
CA SER A 46 6.91 -11.55 6.42
C SER A 46 8.24 -11.01 6.92
N ILE A 47 8.25 -10.00 7.78
CA ILE A 47 9.47 -9.37 8.30
C ILE A 47 9.49 -9.41 9.83
N ASP A 48 10.66 -9.76 10.41
CA ASP A 48 10.86 -9.78 11.86
C ASP A 48 11.09 -8.39 12.43
N GLU A 49 11.98 -7.63 11.80
CA GLU A 49 12.32 -6.26 12.18
C GLU A 49 11.46 -5.27 11.40
N LYS A 50 10.55 -4.59 12.07
CA LYS A 50 9.59 -3.64 11.47
C LYS A 50 9.43 -2.37 12.30
N SER A 51 10.57 -1.81 12.71
CA SER A 51 10.59 -0.64 13.62
C SER A 51 10.17 0.66 12.91
N ASN A 52 10.69 0.90 11.71
CA ASN A 52 10.48 2.13 10.96
C ASN A 52 9.69 1.85 9.68
N VAL A 53 8.53 2.46 9.57
CA VAL A 53 7.62 2.31 8.43
C VAL A 53 7.48 3.65 7.71
N LEU A 54 7.54 3.61 6.37
CA LEU A 54 7.19 4.72 5.50
C LEU A 54 5.90 4.38 4.74
N ILE A 55 4.97 5.32 4.71
CA ILE A 55 3.77 5.25 3.88
C ILE A 55 3.81 6.45 2.93
N ILE A 56 3.79 6.19 1.62
CA ILE A 56 3.73 7.23 0.58
C ILE A 56 2.34 7.23 -0.02
N GLY A 57 1.63 8.34 0.10
CA GLY A 57 0.19 8.42 -0.07
C GLY A 57 -0.55 8.01 1.20
N GLY A 58 -1.66 7.31 1.07
CA GLY A 58 -2.43 6.78 2.22
C GLY A 58 -3.11 7.84 3.06
N GLY A 59 -3.43 8.99 2.47
CA GLY A 59 -4.06 10.13 3.15
C GLY A 59 -5.46 9.85 3.70
N ASP A 60 -6.03 8.68 3.45
CA ASP A 60 -7.28 8.22 4.08
C ASP A 60 -7.06 7.58 5.46
N GLY A 61 -5.82 7.19 5.78
CA GLY A 61 -5.41 6.64 7.07
C GLY A 61 -5.63 5.15 7.26
N GLY A 62 -6.13 4.43 6.27
CA GLY A 62 -6.37 2.99 6.35
C GLY A 62 -5.09 2.19 6.51
N THR A 63 -4.06 2.49 5.72
CA THR A 63 -2.73 1.88 5.84
C THR A 63 -2.10 2.16 7.21
N VAL A 64 -2.25 3.39 7.74
CA VAL A 64 -1.79 3.73 9.10
C VAL A 64 -2.51 2.87 10.14
N ARG A 65 -3.85 2.76 10.03
CA ARG A 65 -4.66 1.94 10.97
C ARG A 65 -4.20 0.49 11.02
N GLU A 66 -3.87 -0.09 9.88
CA GLU A 66 -3.37 -1.46 9.84
C GLU A 66 -1.95 -1.57 10.42
N CYS A 67 -1.08 -0.60 10.17
CA CYS A 67 0.28 -0.57 10.71
C CYS A 67 0.31 -0.48 12.24
N VAL A 68 -0.53 0.34 12.86
CA VAL A 68 -0.52 0.53 14.32
C VAL A 68 -0.93 -0.72 15.12
N LYS A 69 -1.53 -1.73 14.48
CA LYS A 69 -1.82 -3.03 15.08
C LYS A 69 -0.55 -3.79 15.48
N TYR A 70 0.59 -3.48 14.86
CA TYR A 70 1.89 -4.14 15.14
C TYR A 70 2.65 -3.39 16.22
N SER A 71 2.85 -4.05 17.36
CA SER A 71 3.50 -3.44 18.53
C SER A 71 4.99 -3.17 18.34
N GLN A 72 5.64 -3.86 17.41
CA GLN A 72 7.07 -3.71 17.11
C GLN A 72 7.38 -2.42 16.32
N ILE A 73 6.39 -1.82 15.67
CA ILE A 73 6.56 -0.55 14.97
C ILE A 73 6.79 0.55 15.99
N SER A 74 7.88 1.28 15.82
CA SER A 74 8.27 2.40 16.70
C SER A 74 8.02 3.75 16.04
N LYS A 75 8.03 3.80 14.71
CA LYS A 75 7.84 5.01 13.93
C LYS A 75 7.07 4.73 12.63
N ILE A 76 6.13 5.62 12.31
CA ILE A 76 5.39 5.63 11.03
C ILE A 76 5.50 7.03 10.45
N ASP A 77 6.19 7.17 9.32
CA ASP A 77 6.18 8.39 8.52
C ASP A 77 5.11 8.26 7.43
N LEU A 78 4.06 9.07 7.48
CA LEU A 78 3.06 9.22 6.43
C LEU A 78 3.42 10.43 5.58
N VAL A 79 3.72 10.21 4.30
CA VAL A 79 4.09 11.27 3.35
C VAL A 79 3.00 11.39 2.30
N GLU A 80 2.11 12.36 2.47
CA GLU A 80 1.00 12.65 1.58
C GLU A 80 1.21 14.01 0.90
N ILE A 81 1.05 14.04 -0.41
CA ILE A 81 1.27 15.26 -1.19
C ILE A 81 0.13 16.26 -1.06
N ASP A 82 -1.08 15.79 -0.81
CA ASP A 82 -2.29 16.61 -0.72
C ASP A 82 -2.86 16.65 0.71
N GLU A 83 -2.60 17.76 1.40
CA GLU A 83 -3.12 18.00 2.75
C GLU A 83 -4.66 17.92 2.84
N GLU A 84 -5.36 18.26 1.75
CA GLU A 84 -6.83 18.25 1.75
C GLU A 84 -7.38 16.82 1.79
N VAL A 85 -6.69 15.85 1.19
CA VAL A 85 -7.07 14.42 1.31
C VAL A 85 -7.07 14.01 2.78
N ILE A 86 -6.03 14.35 3.54
CA ILE A 86 -5.94 14.06 4.97
C ILE A 86 -7.06 14.75 5.75
N LYS A 87 -7.31 16.04 5.49
CA LYS A 87 -8.35 16.83 6.19
C LYS A 87 -9.75 16.27 5.94
N ILE A 88 -10.05 15.94 4.67
CA ILE A 88 -11.35 15.38 4.28
C ILE A 88 -11.54 14.00 4.90
N SER A 89 -10.52 13.16 4.86
CA SER A 89 -10.57 11.83 5.44
C SER A 89 -10.79 11.87 6.95
N LYS A 90 -10.03 12.69 7.67
CA LYS A 90 -10.25 12.93 9.11
C LYS A 90 -11.63 13.48 9.46
N LYS A 91 -12.23 14.25 8.57
CA LYS A 91 -13.54 14.88 8.80
C LYS A 91 -14.72 13.97 8.44
N PHE A 92 -14.64 13.29 7.31
CA PHE A 92 -15.80 12.63 6.70
C PHE A 92 -15.68 11.09 6.64
N LEU A 93 -14.46 10.56 6.68
CA LEU A 93 -14.16 9.12 6.65
C LEU A 93 -13.44 8.69 7.94
N LYS A 94 -13.92 9.21 9.06
CA LYS A 94 -13.31 9.02 10.39
C LYS A 94 -13.11 7.55 10.74
N GLU A 95 -13.97 6.70 10.23
CA GLU A 95 -13.99 5.27 10.50
C GLU A 95 -12.78 4.55 9.87
N ILE A 96 -12.22 5.09 8.76
CA ILE A 96 -11.08 4.48 8.06
C ILE A 96 -9.81 4.58 8.90
N GLY A 97 -9.33 5.77 9.18
CA GLY A 97 -8.11 5.95 9.98
C GLY A 97 -8.35 5.79 11.49
N GLY A 98 -9.57 6.07 11.96
CA GLY A 98 -9.97 5.90 13.35
C GLY A 98 -9.01 6.57 14.34
N GLU A 99 -8.75 5.88 15.45
CA GLU A 99 -7.82 6.33 16.48
C GLU A 99 -6.35 6.30 16.06
N ALA A 100 -6.02 5.63 14.94
CA ALA A 100 -4.66 5.59 14.43
C ALA A 100 -4.10 6.98 14.06
N TRP A 101 -4.97 7.93 13.75
CA TRP A 101 -4.60 9.33 13.55
C TRP A 101 -3.97 10.00 14.78
N ASN A 102 -4.24 9.47 15.96
CA ASN A 102 -3.74 9.98 17.25
C ASN A 102 -2.59 9.12 17.80
N ASP A 103 -2.14 8.08 17.07
CA ASP A 103 -1.05 7.23 17.53
C ASP A 103 0.26 8.04 17.61
N LYS A 104 0.91 7.97 18.76
CA LYS A 104 2.15 8.72 19.05
C LYS A 104 3.34 8.35 18.15
N ARG A 105 3.27 7.21 17.46
CA ARG A 105 4.28 6.73 16.51
C ARG A 105 4.13 7.34 15.12
N LEU A 106 2.96 7.94 14.83
CA LEU A 106 2.63 8.53 13.53
C LEU A 106 3.18 9.96 13.43
N GLU A 107 4.00 10.19 12.39
CA GLU A 107 4.39 11.53 11.94
C GLU A 107 3.81 11.76 10.53
N ILE A 108 3.06 12.85 10.37
CA ILE A 108 2.43 13.20 9.09
C ILE A 108 3.24 14.32 8.42
N HIS A 109 3.64 14.08 7.17
CA HIS A 109 4.42 15.02 6.36
C HIS A 109 3.64 15.34 5.09
N VAL A 110 3.34 16.61 4.88
CA VAL A 110 2.76 17.09 3.62
C VAL A 110 3.92 17.40 2.67
N ASP A 111 4.33 16.41 1.87
CA ASP A 111 5.51 16.49 1.00
C ASP A 111 5.37 15.54 -0.21
N ASP A 112 6.24 15.72 -1.18
CA ASP A 112 6.37 14.88 -2.37
C ASP A 112 7.15 13.60 -2.04
N GLY A 113 6.51 12.44 -2.19
CA GLY A 113 7.11 11.13 -1.88
C GLY A 113 8.40 10.85 -2.67
N VAL A 114 8.51 11.33 -3.91
CA VAL A 114 9.74 11.18 -4.73
C VAL A 114 10.89 11.98 -4.12
N LYS A 115 10.61 13.19 -3.66
CA LYS A 115 11.62 14.02 -2.97
C LYS A 115 11.96 13.44 -1.59
N TRP A 116 10.96 12.89 -0.90
CA TRP A 116 11.17 12.28 0.41
C TRP A 116 12.17 11.13 0.36
N VAL A 117 11.99 10.17 -0.56
CA VAL A 117 12.92 9.03 -0.66
C VAL A 117 14.33 9.48 -1.05
N LYS A 118 14.48 10.48 -1.93
CA LYS A 118 15.79 11.01 -2.33
C LYS A 118 16.59 11.63 -1.18
N LYS A 119 15.92 12.33 -0.26
CA LYS A 119 16.57 12.98 0.90
C LYS A 119 16.78 12.05 2.09
N THR A 120 16.12 10.90 2.11
CA THR A 120 16.23 9.91 3.19
C THR A 120 17.58 9.18 3.11
N LYS A 121 18.19 8.92 4.26
CA LYS A 121 19.44 8.16 4.36
C LYS A 121 19.23 6.69 3.97
N ASP A 122 20.31 6.02 3.59
CA ASP A 122 20.31 4.59 3.24
C ASP A 122 19.89 3.73 4.44
N ASN A 123 19.24 2.61 4.18
CA ASN A 123 18.89 1.58 5.18
C ASN A 123 18.11 2.13 6.39
N PHE A 124 17.15 3.01 6.16
CA PHE A 124 16.42 3.67 7.25
C PHE A 124 15.07 3.02 7.57
N TYR A 125 14.32 2.62 6.55
CA TYR A 125 13.00 2.01 6.72
C TYR A 125 13.05 0.49 6.62
N ASP A 126 12.27 -0.18 7.45
CA ASP A 126 12.11 -1.62 7.39
C ASP A 126 10.99 -2.01 6.44
N VAL A 127 9.97 -1.17 6.34
CA VAL A 127 8.87 -1.37 5.39
C VAL A 127 8.51 -0.04 4.72
N ILE A 128 8.29 -0.10 3.41
CA ILE A 128 7.77 1.02 2.62
C ILE A 128 6.47 0.58 1.98
N PHE A 129 5.38 1.30 2.25
CA PHE A 129 4.10 1.18 1.58
C PHE A 129 3.95 2.29 0.53
N ILE A 130 3.64 1.91 -0.70
CA ILE A 130 3.23 2.83 -1.77
C ILE A 130 1.72 2.70 -1.92
N ASP A 131 1.01 3.61 -1.29
CA ASP A 131 -0.44 3.67 -1.18
C ASP A 131 -0.94 4.96 -1.88
N CYS A 132 -0.70 5.03 -3.18
CA CYS A 132 -1.00 6.20 -3.99
C CYS A 132 -2.10 5.93 -5.01
N SER A 133 -2.68 6.99 -5.55
CA SER A 133 -3.63 6.92 -6.66
C SER A 133 -3.02 6.28 -7.90
N ASP A 134 -3.88 5.87 -8.82
CA ASP A 134 -3.51 5.33 -10.13
C ASP A 134 -2.49 6.23 -10.84
N PRO A 135 -1.65 5.66 -11.72
CA PRO A 135 -0.71 6.43 -12.52
C PRO A 135 -1.39 7.55 -13.30
N SER A 136 -1.03 8.76 -13.00
CA SER A 136 -1.52 9.99 -13.60
C SER A 136 -0.34 10.89 -13.94
N GLU A 137 -0.59 12.06 -14.50
CA GLU A 137 0.46 13.05 -14.75
C GLU A 137 1.30 13.36 -13.49
N PHE A 138 0.70 13.25 -12.29
CA PHE A 138 1.34 13.56 -11.02
C PHE A 138 1.94 12.34 -10.31
N SER A 139 1.31 11.17 -10.40
CA SER A 139 1.72 9.94 -9.70
C SER A 139 2.65 9.04 -10.49
N ASN A 140 2.80 9.24 -11.82
CA ASN A 140 3.62 8.40 -12.70
C ASN A 140 5.07 8.19 -12.21
N LEU A 141 5.64 9.20 -11.54
CA LEU A 141 7.01 9.10 -11.02
C LEU A 141 7.13 8.07 -9.90
N LEU A 142 6.06 7.79 -9.15
CA LEU A 142 6.01 6.78 -8.07
C LEU A 142 6.03 5.34 -8.61
N PHE A 143 5.86 5.15 -9.92
CA PHE A 143 5.93 3.85 -10.60
C PHE A 143 7.19 3.72 -11.47
N SER A 144 8.12 4.68 -11.39
CA SER A 144 9.33 4.70 -12.19
C SER A 144 10.42 3.79 -11.63
N HIS A 145 11.27 3.24 -12.53
CA HIS A 145 12.45 2.48 -12.15
C HIS A 145 13.37 3.25 -11.18
N SER A 146 13.58 4.55 -11.43
CA SER A 146 14.42 5.39 -10.58
C SER A 146 13.86 5.54 -9.17
N PHE A 147 12.54 5.68 -9.03
CA PHE A 147 11.89 5.77 -7.73
C PHE A 147 12.00 4.46 -6.94
N TYR A 148 11.69 3.31 -7.54
CA TYR A 148 11.83 2.01 -6.88
C TYR A 148 13.29 1.70 -6.50
N LYS A 149 14.26 2.16 -7.30
CA LYS A 149 15.69 2.03 -6.94
C LYS A 149 16.03 2.86 -5.70
N GLU A 150 15.50 4.08 -5.58
CA GLU A 150 15.65 4.90 -4.38
C GLU A 150 14.93 4.27 -3.18
N CYS A 151 13.72 3.72 -3.35
CA CYS A 151 13.05 2.96 -2.30
C CYS A 151 13.92 1.79 -1.81
N LYS A 152 14.53 1.03 -2.72
CA LYS A 152 15.46 -0.04 -2.36
C LYS A 152 16.68 0.47 -1.58
N ARG A 153 17.23 1.63 -1.93
CA ARG A 153 18.38 2.24 -1.22
C ARG A 153 18.06 2.58 0.23
N ILE A 154 16.87 3.13 0.48
CA ILE A 154 16.46 3.56 1.83
C ILE A 154 15.87 2.43 2.67
N LEU A 155 15.55 1.27 2.07
CA LEU A 155 15.16 0.06 2.81
C LEU A 155 16.34 -0.56 3.52
N SER A 156 16.11 -1.07 4.74
CA SER A 156 17.05 -1.93 5.44
C SER A 156 17.33 -3.21 4.62
N PRO A 157 18.44 -3.91 4.83
CA PRO A 157 18.81 -5.08 4.01
C PRO A 157 17.73 -6.15 3.89
N ARG A 158 16.94 -6.35 4.94
CA ARG A 158 15.80 -7.29 4.99
C ARG A 158 14.45 -6.60 4.81
N GLY A 159 14.45 -5.32 4.46
CA GLY A 159 13.25 -4.52 4.32
C GLY A 159 12.37 -4.93 3.15
N ILE A 160 11.09 -4.58 3.24
CA ILE A 160 10.05 -4.91 2.26
C ILE A 160 9.45 -3.63 1.69
N LEU A 161 9.39 -3.57 0.35
CA LEU A 161 8.52 -2.65 -0.38
C LEU A 161 7.20 -3.35 -0.67
N ALA A 162 6.09 -2.75 -0.28
CA ALA A 162 4.75 -3.15 -0.68
C ALA A 162 4.10 -2.02 -1.46
N THR A 163 3.64 -2.30 -2.67
CA THR A 163 3.01 -1.29 -3.53
C THR A 163 1.69 -1.79 -4.09
N GLN A 164 0.69 -0.91 -4.17
CA GLN A 164 -0.39 -1.17 -5.10
C GLN A 164 0.18 -1.34 -6.50
N SER A 165 -0.31 -2.29 -7.27
CA SER A 165 0.23 -2.62 -8.59
C SER A 165 -0.84 -2.78 -9.65
N GLU A 166 -1.92 -2.05 -9.50
CA GLU A 166 -3.00 -1.87 -10.47
C GLU A 166 -3.86 -3.13 -10.72
N SER A 167 -4.92 -2.91 -11.47
CA SER A 167 -5.77 -3.99 -11.97
C SER A 167 -5.15 -4.69 -13.17
N PRO A 168 -5.04 -6.03 -13.15
CA PRO A 168 -4.60 -6.81 -14.32
C PRO A 168 -5.61 -6.75 -15.48
N GLU A 169 -6.83 -6.24 -15.24
CA GLU A 169 -7.87 -6.07 -16.24
C GLU A 169 -7.90 -4.67 -16.82
N SER A 170 -8.10 -3.65 -15.96
CA SER A 170 -8.31 -2.28 -16.41
C SER A 170 -7.01 -1.58 -16.81
N PHE A 171 -5.88 -1.95 -16.17
CA PHE A 171 -4.58 -1.29 -16.35
C PHE A 171 -3.46 -2.28 -16.66
N LYS A 172 -3.74 -3.30 -17.47
CA LYS A 172 -2.84 -4.42 -17.78
C LYS A 172 -1.40 -3.99 -18.08
N ASN A 173 -1.19 -3.00 -18.95
CA ASN A 173 0.15 -2.58 -19.37
C ASN A 173 0.94 -1.94 -18.24
N ILE A 174 0.27 -1.13 -17.43
CA ILE A 174 0.87 -0.48 -16.25
C ILE A 174 1.23 -1.54 -15.22
N HIS A 175 0.29 -2.45 -14.93
CA HIS A 175 0.49 -3.58 -14.05
C HIS A 175 1.74 -4.39 -14.43
N ILE A 176 1.84 -4.86 -15.68
CA ILE A 176 2.99 -5.62 -16.18
C ILE A 176 4.30 -4.84 -16.04
N ASN A 177 4.28 -3.53 -16.36
CA ASN A 177 5.46 -2.68 -16.22
C ASN A 177 5.94 -2.58 -14.77
N ILE A 178 5.03 -2.44 -13.81
CA ILE A 178 5.36 -2.44 -12.38
C ILE A 178 6.03 -3.76 -11.98
N LEU A 179 5.42 -4.89 -12.34
CA LEU A 179 5.93 -6.22 -12.02
C LEU A 179 7.34 -6.44 -12.61
N LYS A 180 7.53 -6.16 -13.91
CA LYS A 180 8.84 -6.27 -14.58
C LYS A 180 9.89 -5.35 -13.93
N THR A 181 9.49 -4.13 -13.58
CA THR A 181 10.40 -3.16 -12.95
C THR A 181 10.87 -3.64 -11.57
N LEU A 182 9.96 -4.09 -10.73
CA LEU A 182 10.30 -4.59 -9.38
C LEU A 182 11.14 -5.86 -9.45
N LYS A 183 10.80 -6.81 -10.34
CA LYS A 183 11.58 -8.03 -10.58
C LYS A 183 13.01 -7.74 -11.01
N ASN A 184 13.25 -6.65 -11.75
CA ASN A 184 14.60 -6.24 -12.17
C ASN A 184 15.41 -5.56 -11.06
N ILE A 185 14.75 -4.95 -10.08
CA ILE A 185 15.41 -4.21 -9.00
C ILE A 185 15.66 -5.08 -7.77
N PHE A 186 14.69 -5.90 -7.37
CA PHE A 186 14.73 -6.71 -6.16
C PHE A 186 15.04 -8.17 -6.46
N LYS A 187 15.57 -8.88 -5.48
CA LYS A 187 15.85 -10.32 -5.58
C LYS A 187 14.57 -11.15 -5.63
N VAL A 188 13.59 -10.74 -4.81
CA VAL A 188 12.27 -11.35 -4.73
C VAL A 188 11.23 -10.30 -5.02
N SER A 189 10.23 -10.66 -5.82
CA SER A 189 9.07 -9.83 -6.11
C SER A 189 7.88 -10.75 -6.34
N GLU A 190 6.91 -10.70 -5.43
CA GLU A 190 5.71 -11.54 -5.45
C GLU A 190 4.47 -10.67 -5.50
N THR A 191 3.48 -11.09 -6.28
CA THR A 191 2.24 -10.32 -6.48
C THR A 191 1.04 -11.09 -5.96
N MET A 192 0.28 -10.45 -5.11
CA MET A 192 -0.98 -10.93 -4.59
C MET A 192 -2.15 -10.28 -5.35
N TYR A 193 -3.21 -11.05 -5.60
CA TYR A 193 -4.43 -10.59 -6.26
C TYR A 193 -5.62 -10.81 -5.35
N SER A 194 -6.49 -9.80 -5.27
CA SER A 194 -7.74 -9.92 -4.53
C SER A 194 -8.81 -8.99 -5.09
N PHE A 195 -9.95 -8.98 -4.43
CA PHE A 195 -11.08 -8.14 -4.79
C PHE A 195 -11.02 -6.82 -4.03
N VAL A 196 -11.33 -5.73 -4.74
CA VAL A 196 -11.68 -4.44 -4.14
C VAL A 196 -13.00 -4.02 -4.80
N PRO A 197 -14.16 -4.30 -4.18
CA PRO A 197 -15.47 -4.23 -4.86
C PRO A 197 -15.80 -2.86 -5.45
N ILE A 198 -15.32 -1.76 -4.83
CA ILE A 198 -15.56 -0.40 -5.33
C ILE A 198 -14.76 -0.09 -6.61
N TYR A 199 -13.67 -0.80 -6.90
CA TYR A 199 -12.84 -0.52 -8.08
C TYR A 199 -13.47 -1.11 -9.35
N PRO A 200 -13.37 -0.44 -10.51
CA PRO A 200 -14.15 -0.76 -11.71
C PRO A 200 -14.05 -2.20 -12.19
N SER A 201 -12.89 -2.82 -12.06
CA SER A 201 -12.69 -4.22 -12.48
C SER A 201 -13.02 -5.23 -11.38
N GLY A 202 -13.21 -4.77 -10.14
CA GLY A 202 -13.36 -5.62 -8.96
C GLY A 202 -12.12 -6.40 -8.55
N ILE A 203 -11.12 -6.57 -9.43
CA ILE A 203 -9.86 -7.24 -9.14
C ILE A 203 -8.71 -6.24 -9.06
N TRP A 204 -7.90 -6.36 -8.02
CA TRP A 204 -6.75 -5.50 -7.75
C TRP A 204 -5.52 -6.32 -7.42
N SER A 205 -4.36 -5.68 -7.37
CA SER A 205 -3.12 -6.37 -7.02
C SER A 205 -2.19 -5.52 -6.16
N TRP A 206 -1.39 -6.22 -5.38
CA TRP A 206 -0.31 -5.66 -4.56
C TRP A 206 0.95 -6.46 -4.80
N THR A 207 2.07 -5.76 -5.00
CA THR A 207 3.36 -6.40 -5.22
C THR A 207 4.28 -6.11 -4.05
N PHE A 208 4.87 -7.18 -3.54
CA PHE A 208 5.81 -7.18 -2.41
C PHE A 208 7.19 -7.52 -2.93
N ALA A 209 8.16 -6.65 -2.64
CA ALA A 209 9.52 -6.81 -3.17
C ALA A 209 10.57 -6.65 -2.06
N SER A 210 11.58 -7.52 -2.06
CA SER A 210 12.64 -7.52 -1.06
C SER A 210 13.97 -8.01 -1.64
N SER A 211 15.06 -7.71 -0.95
CA SER A 211 16.37 -8.29 -1.23
C SER A 211 16.58 -9.66 -0.56
N GLU A 212 15.65 -10.07 0.31
CA GLU A 212 15.60 -11.36 1.00
C GLU A 212 14.30 -12.11 0.68
N ASP A 213 14.21 -13.38 1.09
CA ASP A 213 13.03 -14.19 0.85
C ASP A 213 11.83 -13.69 1.69
N LEU A 214 10.64 -13.62 1.06
CA LEU A 214 9.39 -13.23 1.68
C LEU A 214 8.69 -14.48 2.24
N SER A 215 8.94 -14.80 3.48
CA SER A 215 8.28 -15.91 4.16
C SER A 215 7.82 -15.49 5.54
N LEU A 216 6.69 -16.04 5.98
CA LEU A 216 6.22 -15.82 7.34
C LEU A 216 7.28 -16.28 8.33
N SER A 217 7.79 -15.35 9.13
CA SER A 217 8.74 -15.65 10.18
C SER A 217 8.07 -16.40 11.32
N LYS A 218 8.76 -17.40 11.89
CA LYS A 218 8.33 -18.09 13.09
C LYS A 218 8.23 -17.15 14.30
N GLN A 219 9.04 -16.10 14.34
CA GLN A 219 9.04 -15.10 15.42
C GLN A 219 7.78 -14.24 15.41
N ASN A 220 7.19 -14.02 14.23
CA ASN A 220 5.99 -13.21 14.08
C ASN A 220 4.68 -14.00 14.20
N TYR A 221 4.74 -15.33 14.24
CA TYR A 221 3.53 -16.16 14.12
C TYR A 221 2.45 -15.81 15.18
N ASP A 222 2.83 -15.68 16.43
CA ASP A 222 1.88 -15.38 17.52
C ASP A 222 1.28 -13.97 17.39
N GLU A 223 2.07 -12.98 16.96
CA GLU A 223 1.57 -11.63 16.68
C GLU A 223 0.60 -11.66 15.51
N VAL A 224 0.96 -12.34 14.42
CA VAL A 224 0.14 -12.48 13.22
C VAL A 224 -1.20 -13.12 13.51
N VAL A 225 -1.23 -14.23 14.26
CA VAL A 225 -2.48 -14.90 14.68
C VAL A 225 -3.36 -14.00 15.55
N LYS A 226 -2.75 -13.15 16.37
CA LYS A 226 -3.50 -12.16 17.16
C LYS A 226 -4.11 -11.08 16.26
N ILE A 227 -3.37 -10.58 15.30
CA ILE A 227 -3.81 -9.54 14.37
C ILE A 227 -4.92 -10.07 13.45
N GLU A 228 -4.76 -11.28 12.90
CA GLU A 228 -5.75 -11.95 12.05
C GLU A 228 -7.15 -11.96 12.67
N LYS A 229 -7.26 -12.17 14.01
CA LYS A 229 -8.53 -12.12 14.73
C LYS A 229 -9.24 -10.77 14.68
N GLY A 230 -8.49 -9.70 14.42
CA GLY A 230 -9.00 -8.33 14.27
C GLY A 230 -9.16 -7.87 12.83
N CYS A 231 -8.89 -8.74 11.85
CA CYS A 231 -9.08 -8.46 10.43
C CYS A 231 -10.46 -8.96 9.97
N GLU A 232 -11.03 -8.27 8.97
CA GLU A 232 -12.30 -8.68 8.35
C GLU A 232 -12.06 -9.51 7.09
N ILE A 233 -10.98 -9.25 6.38
CA ILE A 233 -10.67 -9.84 5.07
C ILE A 233 -9.43 -10.72 5.15
N TRP A 234 -8.34 -10.16 5.66
CA TRP A 234 -7.06 -10.84 5.65
C TRP A 234 -6.94 -11.92 6.72
N ASN A 235 -6.42 -13.05 6.32
CA ASN A 235 -5.87 -14.12 7.15
C ASN A 235 -4.80 -14.87 6.37
N LEU A 236 -4.00 -15.71 7.02
CA LEU A 236 -2.91 -16.42 6.37
C LEU A 236 -3.35 -17.36 5.24
N ASN A 237 -4.50 -18.00 5.36
CA ASN A 237 -5.04 -18.87 4.30
C ASN A 237 -5.46 -18.05 3.09
N PHE A 238 -6.13 -16.92 3.32
CA PHE A 238 -6.48 -15.97 2.27
C PHE A 238 -5.23 -15.46 1.55
N GLN A 239 -4.22 -15.00 2.29
CA GLN A 239 -2.94 -14.54 1.72
C GLN A 239 -2.30 -15.60 0.84
N ASN A 240 -2.17 -16.84 1.33
CA ASN A 240 -1.56 -17.94 0.58
C ASN A 240 -2.32 -18.28 -0.70
N ALA A 241 -3.65 -18.18 -0.70
CA ALA A 241 -4.46 -18.36 -1.91
C ALA A 241 -4.28 -17.17 -2.87
N ALA A 242 -4.30 -15.94 -2.36
CA ALA A 242 -4.23 -14.72 -3.14
C ALA A 242 -2.91 -14.57 -3.92
N PHE A 243 -1.78 -15.04 -3.37
CA PHE A 243 -0.51 -15.11 -4.10
C PHE A 243 -0.50 -16.11 -5.27
N LYS A 244 -1.47 -17.03 -5.31
CA LYS A 244 -1.62 -18.02 -6.39
C LYS A 244 -2.65 -17.62 -7.45
N MET A 245 -3.25 -16.44 -7.33
CA MET A 245 -4.34 -15.99 -8.20
C MET A 245 -3.89 -15.21 -9.44
N MET A 246 -2.58 -15.21 -9.77
CA MET A 246 -2.11 -14.49 -10.96
C MET A 246 -2.80 -15.00 -12.22
N PRO A 247 -3.46 -14.11 -12.99
CA PRO A 247 -4.14 -14.52 -14.23
C PRO A 247 -3.14 -15.06 -15.25
N ASN A 248 -3.49 -16.16 -15.93
CA ASN A 248 -2.61 -16.81 -16.92
C ASN A 248 -2.16 -15.88 -18.05
N LYS A 249 -3.00 -14.89 -18.41
CA LYS A 249 -2.61 -13.87 -19.40
C LYS A 249 -1.46 -12.98 -18.92
N ILE A 250 -1.35 -12.74 -17.60
CA ILE A 250 -0.23 -11.98 -17.01
C ILE A 250 1.02 -12.85 -16.97
N VAL A 251 0.90 -14.13 -16.58
CA VAL A 251 2.03 -15.09 -16.60
C VAL A 251 2.69 -15.11 -17.99
N LYS A 252 1.91 -15.27 -19.05
CA LYS A 252 2.42 -15.29 -20.43
C LYS A 252 3.19 -14.02 -20.83
N GLU A 253 2.75 -12.86 -20.35
CA GLU A 253 3.41 -11.57 -20.65
C GLU A 253 4.71 -11.36 -19.84
N LEU A 254 4.82 -12.00 -18.68
CA LEU A 254 6.04 -11.93 -17.86
C LEU A 254 7.12 -12.91 -18.37
N ASP A 255 6.71 -13.98 -19.05
CA ASP A 255 7.60 -14.97 -19.64
C ASP A 255 8.08 -14.60 -21.05
N SER A 256 7.46 -13.58 -21.68
CA SER A 256 7.84 -13.05 -23.00
C SER A 256 8.90 -11.95 -22.88
#